data_d6bb9c1b578a227906cb354398b366e0
#
_entry.id   d6bb9c1b578a227906cb354398b366e0
#
_cell.length_a   1.000
_cell.length_b   1.000
_cell.length_c   1.000
_cell.angle_alpha   90.00
_cell.angle_beta   90.00
_cell.angle_gamma   90.00
#
_symmetry.space_group_name_H-M   'P 1'
#
loop_
_entity.id
_entity.type
_entity.pdbx_description
1 polymer ?
#
loop_
_entity_poly.entity_id
_entity_poly.type
_entity_poly.pdbx_seq_one_letter_code
_entity_poly.pdbx_strand_id
1 'polypeptide(L)'
;MEKLVLSVVVFIVAATSVIAQDLSPYHHIIKGIVRKNFKSITEHRYDEVLKGVSNKELEHTFAGDNCLGGTRHDKESLKRWFERVGIVLPDLKFEVTDIQVKGNPAKTLVIARWTATCHLLNGEPYINKGVHFITLKWGKAVKFDVYEDTKTVSHGLDVQFESGIKEAKAPKIES
;
A
#
# COMPACT_ATOMS: atom_id res chain seq x y z
N MET A 1 -13.25 -33.02 -35.31
CA MET A 1 -11.95 -32.28 -35.34
C MET A 1 -12.12 -30.76 -35.20
N GLU A 2 -13.17 -30.13 -35.73
CA GLU A 2 -13.40 -28.68 -35.60
C GLU A 2 -13.54 -28.16 -34.14
N LYS A 3 -14.22 -28.89 -33.25
CA LYS A 3 -14.42 -28.46 -31.88
C LYS A 3 -13.10 -28.44 -31.05
N LEU A 4 -12.15 -29.30 -31.38
CA LEU A 4 -10.85 -29.35 -30.71
C LEU A 4 -9.96 -28.18 -31.15
N VAL A 5 -10.00 -27.78 -32.41
CA VAL A 5 -9.23 -26.66 -32.96
C VAL A 5 -9.73 -25.34 -32.38
N LEU A 6 -11.04 -25.16 -32.23
CA LEU A 6 -11.63 -23.96 -31.64
C LEU A 6 -11.26 -23.80 -30.16
N SER A 7 -11.23 -24.90 -29.40
CA SER A 7 -10.85 -24.89 -27.98
C SER A 7 -9.38 -24.51 -27.78
N VAL A 8 -8.47 -24.98 -28.65
CA VAL A 8 -7.04 -24.64 -28.60
C VAL A 8 -6.79 -23.18 -28.96
N VAL A 9 -7.50 -22.65 -29.98
CA VAL A 9 -7.37 -21.24 -30.38
C VAL A 9 -7.85 -20.29 -29.28
N VAL A 10 -8.96 -20.61 -28.61
CA VAL A 10 -9.47 -19.81 -27.47
C VAL A 10 -8.47 -19.82 -26.30
N PHE A 11 -7.84 -20.96 -26.01
CA PHE A 11 -6.80 -21.04 -24.96
C PHE A 11 -5.53 -20.24 -25.31
N ILE A 12 -5.09 -20.27 -26.56
CA ILE A 12 -3.91 -19.52 -27.01
C ILE A 12 -4.17 -18.01 -26.95
N VAL A 13 -5.35 -17.54 -27.37
CA VAL A 13 -5.72 -16.11 -27.31
C VAL A 13 -5.85 -15.63 -25.86
N ALA A 14 -6.39 -16.45 -24.96
CA ALA A 14 -6.45 -16.11 -23.53
C ALA A 14 -5.06 -16.05 -22.88
N ALA A 15 -4.17 -17.00 -23.21
CA ALA A 15 -2.81 -17.04 -22.70
C ALA A 15 -1.96 -15.85 -23.20
N THR A 16 -2.10 -15.47 -24.49
CA THR A 16 -1.37 -14.31 -25.05
C THR A 16 -1.84 -12.99 -24.47
N SER A 17 -3.13 -12.85 -24.12
CA SER A 17 -3.64 -11.62 -23.49
C SER A 17 -3.12 -11.42 -22.06
N VAL A 18 -2.90 -12.49 -21.30
CA VAL A 18 -2.32 -12.43 -19.94
C VAL A 18 -0.84 -12.06 -20.00
N ILE A 19 -0.07 -12.68 -20.91
CA ILE A 19 1.36 -12.39 -21.09
C ILE A 19 1.58 -10.95 -21.61
N ALA A 20 0.73 -10.47 -22.51
CA ALA A 20 0.83 -9.12 -23.05
C ALA A 20 0.56 -8.02 -22.00
N GLN A 21 -0.26 -8.29 -20.98
CA GLN A 21 -0.50 -7.33 -19.90
C GLN A 21 0.72 -7.13 -18.98
N ASP A 22 1.51 -8.18 -18.73
CA ASP A 22 2.71 -8.09 -17.91
C ASP A 22 3.89 -7.42 -18.64
N LEU A 23 3.88 -7.39 -19.97
CA LEU A 23 4.89 -6.75 -20.83
C LEU A 23 4.55 -5.29 -21.18
N SER A 24 3.46 -4.73 -20.69
CA SER A 24 3.07 -3.34 -20.98
C SER A 24 4.11 -2.36 -20.41
N PRO A 25 4.72 -1.47 -21.22
CA PRO A 25 5.60 -0.41 -20.73
C PRO A 25 4.93 0.44 -19.65
N TYR A 26 3.64 0.71 -19.77
CA TYR A 26 2.86 1.42 -18.77
C TYR A 26 2.87 0.70 -17.40
N HIS A 27 2.63 -0.63 -17.38
CA HIS A 27 2.65 -1.41 -16.13
C HIS A 27 4.04 -1.40 -15.50
N HIS A 28 5.10 -1.48 -16.31
CA HIS A 28 6.48 -1.39 -15.81
C HIS A 28 6.77 -0.04 -15.13
N ILE A 29 6.33 1.06 -15.74
CA ILE A 29 6.43 2.40 -15.16
C ILE A 29 5.68 2.48 -13.83
N ILE A 30 4.44 1.96 -13.76
CA ILE A 30 3.65 1.95 -12.53
C ILE A 30 4.35 1.14 -11.43
N LYS A 31 4.88 -0.06 -11.74
CA LYS A 31 5.67 -0.85 -10.78
C LYS A 31 6.86 -0.06 -10.21
N GLY A 32 7.57 0.70 -11.06
CA GLY A 32 8.67 1.58 -10.66
C GLY A 32 8.22 2.70 -9.71
N ILE A 33 7.12 3.38 -10.03
CA ILE A 33 6.53 4.43 -9.18
C ILE A 33 6.14 3.88 -7.81
N VAL A 34 5.50 2.71 -7.77
CA VAL A 34 5.09 2.07 -6.51
C VAL A 34 6.30 1.76 -5.63
N ARG A 35 7.37 1.14 -6.17
CA ARG A 35 8.60 0.89 -5.41
C ARG A 35 9.21 2.19 -4.87
N LYS A 36 9.25 3.24 -5.70
CA LYS A 36 9.75 4.56 -5.27
C LYS A 36 8.92 5.11 -4.12
N ASN A 37 7.59 4.98 -4.15
CA ASN A 37 6.72 5.46 -3.08
C ASN A 37 6.96 4.71 -1.77
N PHE A 38 7.08 3.38 -1.78
CA PHE A 38 7.44 2.61 -0.58
C PHE A 38 8.81 3.02 -0.01
N LYS A 39 9.79 3.26 -0.89
CA LYS A 39 11.08 3.82 -0.48
C LYS A 39 10.93 5.21 0.15
N SER A 40 10.11 6.09 -0.43
CA SER A 40 9.85 7.42 0.14
C SER A 40 9.15 7.35 1.50
N ILE A 41 8.25 6.37 1.73
CA ILE A 41 7.64 6.15 3.06
C ILE A 41 8.71 5.73 4.07
N THR A 42 9.56 4.75 3.74
CA THR A 42 10.70 4.32 4.57
C THR A 42 11.65 5.48 4.93
N GLU A 43 11.83 6.42 4.02
CA GLU A 43 12.71 7.58 4.19
C GLU A 43 11.99 8.81 4.75
N HIS A 44 10.75 8.66 5.21
CA HIS A 44 9.88 9.72 5.78
C HIS A 44 9.62 10.90 4.82
N ARG A 45 9.76 10.67 3.51
CA ARG A 45 9.50 11.69 2.46
C ARG A 45 8.04 11.66 2.03
N TYR A 46 7.14 11.88 2.95
CA TYR A 46 5.69 11.75 2.75
C TYR A 46 5.13 12.71 1.71
N ASP A 47 5.68 13.93 1.62
CA ASP A 47 5.27 14.92 0.62
C ASP A 47 5.51 14.42 -0.82
N GLU A 48 6.53 13.57 -1.06
CA GLU A 48 6.74 12.95 -2.36
C GLU A 48 5.62 11.94 -2.69
N VAL A 49 5.22 11.14 -1.73
CA VAL A 49 4.11 10.19 -1.89
C VAL A 49 2.81 10.93 -2.19
N LEU A 50 2.53 12.00 -1.44
CA LEU A 50 1.32 12.82 -1.57
C LEU A 50 1.21 13.54 -2.93
N LYS A 51 2.32 13.79 -3.64
CA LYS A 51 2.28 14.29 -5.03
C LYS A 51 1.59 13.33 -5.98
N GLY A 52 1.68 12.01 -5.73
CA GLY A 52 1.03 10.95 -6.49
C GLY A 52 -0.46 10.74 -6.16
N VAL A 53 -0.95 11.33 -5.08
CA VAL A 53 -2.35 11.19 -4.62
C VAL A 53 -3.25 12.23 -5.29
N SER A 54 -4.51 11.88 -5.54
CA SER A 54 -5.52 12.78 -6.09
C SER A 54 -5.87 13.92 -5.11
N ASN A 55 -6.16 15.11 -5.65
CA ASN A 55 -6.70 16.24 -4.87
C ASN A 55 -8.24 16.29 -4.87
N LYS A 56 -8.88 15.52 -5.77
CA LYS A 56 -10.34 15.60 -5.99
C LYS A 56 -11.10 14.47 -5.34
N GLU A 57 -10.47 13.32 -5.30
CA GLU A 57 -11.05 12.09 -4.75
C GLU A 57 -9.93 11.29 -4.08
N LEU A 58 -10.12 10.96 -2.83
CA LEU A 58 -9.21 10.12 -2.06
C LEU A 58 -10.02 9.27 -1.09
N GLU A 59 -9.71 8.01 -1.03
CA GLU A 59 -10.13 7.11 0.04
C GLU A 59 -8.92 6.28 0.47
N HIS A 60 -8.45 6.48 1.68
CA HIS A 60 -7.37 5.68 2.27
C HIS A 60 -7.91 4.95 3.48
N THR A 61 -8.04 3.64 3.40
CA THR A 61 -8.49 2.79 4.49
C THR A 61 -7.36 1.91 4.98
N PHE A 62 -7.12 1.97 6.28
CA PHE A 62 -6.18 1.10 7.00
C PHE A 62 -6.97 0.25 7.98
N ALA A 63 -6.85 -1.07 7.87
CA ALA A 63 -7.59 -2.00 8.71
C ALA A 63 -7.10 -1.98 10.16
N GLY A 64 -8.00 -2.25 11.10
CA GLY A 64 -7.68 -2.41 12.51
C GLY A 64 -8.36 -1.40 13.44
N ASP A 65 -8.48 -1.79 14.70
CA ASP A 65 -9.05 -0.94 15.76
C ASP A 65 -7.94 -0.40 16.67
N ASN A 66 -7.12 0.48 16.11
CA ASN A 66 -5.99 1.14 16.78
C ASN A 66 -5.78 2.55 16.21
N CYS A 67 -4.82 3.31 16.71
CA CYS A 67 -4.56 4.70 16.32
C CYS A 67 -4.19 4.89 14.83
N LEU A 68 -3.79 3.82 14.13
CA LEU A 68 -3.49 3.84 12.70
C LEU A 68 -4.70 3.44 11.85
N GLY A 69 -5.71 2.77 12.43
CA GLY A 69 -6.92 2.34 11.74
C GLY A 69 -7.78 3.50 11.21
N GLY A 70 -8.85 3.15 10.45
CA GLY A 70 -9.83 4.11 9.97
C GLY A 70 -9.66 4.54 8.53
N THR A 71 -10.49 5.52 8.08
CA THR A 71 -10.56 5.98 6.69
C THR A 71 -10.31 7.49 6.61
N ARG A 72 -9.59 7.92 5.55
CA ARG A 72 -9.23 9.32 5.27
C ARG A 72 -9.60 9.65 3.84
N HIS A 73 -10.21 10.82 3.64
CA HIS A 73 -10.71 11.29 2.35
C HIS A 73 -9.99 12.53 1.82
N ASP A 74 -8.99 13.05 2.55
CA ASP A 74 -8.20 14.20 2.14
C ASP A 74 -6.70 14.01 2.41
N LYS A 75 -5.89 14.79 1.71
CA LYS A 75 -4.42 14.69 1.81
C LYS A 75 -3.87 15.17 3.14
N GLU A 76 -4.53 16.09 3.81
CA GLU A 76 -4.06 16.63 5.08
C GLU A 76 -4.17 15.56 6.17
N SER A 77 -5.31 14.89 6.25
CA SER A 77 -5.51 13.76 7.15
C SER A 77 -4.57 12.59 6.82
N LEU A 78 -4.35 12.31 5.52
CA LEU A 78 -3.38 11.29 5.11
C LEU A 78 -1.94 11.68 5.46
N LYS A 79 -1.56 12.95 5.34
CA LYS A 79 -0.24 13.44 5.76
C LYS A 79 -0.04 13.26 7.26
N ARG A 80 -0.99 13.70 8.07
CA ARG A 80 -0.96 13.52 9.54
C ARG A 80 -0.87 12.04 9.92
N TRP A 81 -1.53 11.17 9.17
CA TRP A 81 -1.46 9.73 9.37
C TRP A 81 -0.04 9.19 9.09
N PHE A 82 0.60 9.59 7.99
CA PHE A 82 2.00 9.22 7.72
C PHE A 82 2.97 9.74 8.79
N GLU A 83 2.78 10.98 9.24
CA GLU A 83 3.58 11.57 10.32
C GLU A 83 3.44 10.76 11.60
N ARG A 84 2.22 10.32 11.94
CA ARG A 84 1.97 9.41 13.06
C ARG A 84 2.68 8.07 12.89
N VAL A 85 2.63 7.45 11.71
CA VAL A 85 3.38 6.23 11.42
C VAL A 85 4.87 6.43 11.72
N GLY A 86 5.45 7.56 11.30
CA GLY A 86 6.85 7.90 11.57
C GLY A 86 7.16 8.13 13.05
N ILE A 87 6.18 8.53 13.86
CA ILE A 87 6.34 8.69 15.33
C ILE A 87 6.27 7.34 16.02
N VAL A 88 5.26 6.51 15.67
CA VAL A 88 5.03 5.24 16.40
C VAL A 88 5.94 4.10 15.92
N LEU A 89 6.44 4.16 14.70
CA LEU A 89 7.37 3.18 14.10
C LEU A 89 8.52 3.92 13.38
N PRO A 90 9.45 4.54 14.12
CA PRO A 90 10.38 5.53 13.56
C PRO A 90 11.43 4.98 12.59
N ASP A 91 11.79 3.71 12.67
CA ASP A 91 12.73 3.06 11.75
C ASP A 91 12.04 2.04 10.81
N LEU A 92 10.74 2.25 10.55
CA LEU A 92 9.93 1.37 9.70
C LEU A 92 10.52 1.27 8.29
N LYS A 93 10.84 0.05 7.88
CA LYS A 93 11.37 -0.26 6.55
C LYS A 93 10.43 -1.21 5.81
N PHE A 94 10.17 -0.90 4.56
CA PHE A 94 9.38 -1.73 3.67
C PHE A 94 10.26 -2.47 2.66
N GLU A 95 10.08 -3.78 2.56
CA GLU A 95 10.55 -4.60 1.46
C GLU A 95 9.35 -5.02 0.60
N VAL A 96 9.27 -4.49 -0.63
CA VAL A 96 8.20 -4.83 -1.56
C VAL A 96 8.52 -6.15 -2.26
N THR A 97 7.78 -7.18 -1.92
CA THR A 97 8.01 -8.57 -2.37
C THR A 97 7.35 -8.88 -3.71
N ASP A 98 6.21 -8.26 -4.03
CA ASP A 98 5.52 -8.43 -5.32
C ASP A 98 4.69 -7.21 -5.68
N ILE A 99 4.59 -6.91 -6.99
CA ILE A 99 3.69 -5.89 -7.51
C ILE A 99 3.00 -6.41 -8.76
N GLN A 100 1.69 -6.47 -8.70
CA GLN A 100 0.82 -6.76 -9.83
C GLN A 100 0.12 -5.48 -10.27
N VAL A 101 0.01 -5.26 -11.58
CA VAL A 101 -0.66 -4.11 -12.17
C VAL A 101 -1.65 -4.59 -13.21
N LYS A 102 -2.89 -4.12 -13.12
CA LYS A 102 -3.96 -4.44 -14.07
C LYS A 102 -4.68 -3.18 -14.50
N GLY A 103 -5.07 -3.14 -15.77
CA GLY A 103 -5.86 -2.04 -16.33
C GLY A 103 -5.02 -1.10 -17.20
N ASN A 104 -5.51 0.12 -17.38
CA ASN A 104 -4.95 1.15 -18.25
C ASN A 104 -4.92 2.51 -17.53
N PRO A 105 -4.36 3.59 -18.12
CA PRO A 105 -4.25 4.89 -17.45
C PRO A 105 -5.56 5.46 -16.91
N ALA A 106 -6.71 5.19 -17.53
CA ALA A 106 -8.00 5.68 -17.05
C ALA A 106 -8.44 4.99 -15.74
N LYS A 107 -8.10 3.69 -15.59
CA LYS A 107 -8.37 2.92 -14.37
C LYS A 107 -7.36 1.80 -14.22
N THR A 108 -6.47 1.93 -13.24
CA THR A 108 -5.43 0.95 -12.91
C THR A 108 -5.64 0.42 -11.51
N LEU A 109 -5.60 -0.89 -11.37
CA LEU A 109 -5.47 -1.56 -10.08
C LEU A 109 -4.02 -2.01 -9.87
N VAL A 110 -3.43 -1.62 -8.75
CA VAL A 110 -2.14 -2.11 -8.28
C VAL A 110 -2.38 -2.95 -7.04
N ILE A 111 -1.74 -4.12 -6.99
CA ILE A 111 -1.67 -4.97 -5.78
C ILE A 111 -0.19 -5.03 -5.41
N ALA A 112 0.18 -4.45 -4.28
CA ALA A 112 1.56 -4.43 -3.80
C ALA A 112 1.66 -5.21 -2.48
N ARG A 113 2.42 -6.32 -2.48
CA ARG A 113 2.73 -7.12 -1.29
C ARG A 113 4.07 -6.70 -0.72
N TRP A 114 4.17 -6.69 0.60
CA TRP A 114 5.37 -6.22 1.28
C TRP A 114 5.57 -6.90 2.63
N THR A 115 6.80 -6.84 3.11
CA THR A 115 7.16 -7.07 4.50
C THR A 115 7.62 -5.75 5.09
N ALA A 116 7.17 -5.43 6.28
CA ALA A 116 7.61 -4.28 7.05
C ALA A 116 8.39 -4.72 8.28
N THR A 117 9.47 -4.02 8.60
CA THR A 117 10.31 -4.28 9.78
C THR A 117 10.59 -2.98 10.51
N CYS A 118 10.66 -3.05 11.84
CA CYS A 118 11.01 -1.94 12.72
C CYS A 118 11.61 -2.52 14.01
N HIS A 119 12.32 -1.72 14.80
CA HIS A 119 12.68 -2.05 16.17
C HIS A 119 11.79 -1.23 17.10
N LEU A 120 11.10 -1.92 18.00
CA LEU A 120 10.33 -1.25 19.05
C LEU A 120 11.27 -0.69 20.12
N LEU A 121 10.83 0.33 20.86
CA LEU A 121 11.69 1.01 21.85
C LEU A 121 12.19 0.10 22.98
N ASN A 122 11.49 -1.00 23.26
CA ASN A 122 11.95 -2.01 24.21
C ASN A 122 13.00 -2.97 23.64
N GLY A 123 13.39 -2.80 22.34
CA GLY A 123 14.31 -3.67 21.61
C GLY A 123 13.67 -4.87 20.93
N GLU A 124 12.37 -5.06 21.06
CA GLU A 124 11.65 -6.15 20.38
C GLU A 124 11.57 -5.91 18.88
N PRO A 125 11.82 -6.95 18.03
CA PRO A 125 11.67 -6.81 16.60
C PRO A 125 10.18 -6.77 16.20
N TYR A 126 9.80 -5.77 15.40
CA TYR A 126 8.50 -5.71 14.75
C TYR A 126 8.65 -6.21 13.31
N ILE A 127 7.91 -7.24 12.95
CA ILE A 127 7.87 -7.79 11.60
C ILE A 127 6.41 -8.00 11.21
N ASN A 128 5.97 -7.32 10.16
CA ASN A 128 4.61 -7.46 9.67
C ASN A 128 4.59 -7.71 8.15
N LYS A 129 3.51 -8.27 7.65
CA LYS A 129 3.28 -8.52 6.23
C LYS A 129 1.94 -7.95 5.84
N GLY A 130 1.89 -7.36 4.66
CA GLY A 130 0.65 -6.77 4.21
C GLY A 130 0.53 -6.67 2.70
N VAL A 131 -0.61 -6.14 2.30
CA VAL A 131 -0.94 -5.87 0.91
C VAL A 131 -1.67 -4.53 0.81
N HIS A 132 -1.26 -3.73 -0.17
CA HIS A 132 -2.00 -2.56 -0.61
C HIS A 132 -2.75 -2.88 -1.89
N PHE A 133 -4.04 -2.60 -1.91
CA PHE A 133 -4.83 -2.47 -3.14
C PHE A 133 -4.94 -0.98 -3.45
N ILE A 134 -4.36 -0.55 -4.57
CA ILE A 134 -4.30 0.86 -4.93
C ILE A 134 -5.03 1.05 -6.25
N THR A 135 -6.06 1.90 -6.26
CA THR A 135 -6.71 2.31 -7.50
C THR A 135 -6.12 3.63 -7.97
N LEU A 136 -5.64 3.64 -9.23
CA LEU A 136 -5.17 4.86 -9.89
C LEU A 136 -6.17 5.28 -10.97
N LYS A 137 -6.35 6.59 -11.13
CA LYS A 137 -7.01 7.22 -12.27
C LYS A 137 -6.08 8.28 -12.82
N TRP A 138 -5.71 8.13 -14.10
CA TRP A 138 -4.81 9.07 -14.80
C TRP A 138 -3.50 9.31 -14.05
N GLY A 139 -2.92 8.24 -13.51
CA GLY A 139 -1.65 8.27 -12.77
C GLY A 139 -1.73 8.84 -11.35
N LYS A 140 -2.92 9.20 -10.85
CA LYS A 140 -3.14 9.63 -9.47
C LYS A 140 -3.83 8.53 -8.67
N ALA A 141 -3.33 8.27 -7.47
CA ALA A 141 -3.98 7.37 -6.55
C ALA A 141 -5.25 8.01 -5.98
N VAL A 142 -6.36 7.30 -6.11
CA VAL A 142 -7.67 7.72 -5.65
C VAL A 142 -8.19 6.84 -4.52
N LYS A 143 -7.68 5.60 -4.42
CA LYS A 143 -8.08 4.69 -3.36
C LYS A 143 -6.89 3.83 -2.91
N PHE A 144 -6.81 3.62 -1.60
CA PHE A 144 -5.91 2.69 -0.96
C PHE A 144 -6.70 1.84 0.04
N ASP A 145 -6.69 0.54 -0.14
CA ASP A 145 -7.15 -0.41 0.86
C ASP A 145 -5.90 -1.15 1.37
N VAL A 146 -5.57 -0.95 2.65
CA VAL A 146 -4.37 -1.51 3.27
C VAL A 146 -4.76 -2.59 4.26
N TYR A 147 -4.26 -3.80 4.03
CA TYR A 147 -4.48 -4.96 4.88
C TYR A 147 -3.14 -5.51 5.35
N GLU A 148 -3.04 -5.74 6.64
CA GLU A 148 -1.89 -6.36 7.28
C GLU A 148 -2.32 -7.13 8.53
N ASP A 149 -1.41 -7.79 9.21
CA ASP A 149 -1.73 -8.42 10.50
C ASP A 149 -1.96 -7.34 11.57
N THR A 150 -3.24 -7.02 11.79
CA THR A 150 -3.68 -6.00 12.74
C THR A 150 -3.36 -6.35 14.19
N LYS A 151 -3.21 -7.64 14.52
CA LYS A 151 -2.79 -8.07 15.86
C LYS A 151 -1.33 -7.71 16.10
N THR A 152 -0.46 -7.92 15.12
CA THR A 152 0.94 -7.50 15.17
C THR A 152 1.06 -5.98 15.28
N VAL A 153 0.25 -5.21 14.55
CA VAL A 153 0.20 -3.75 14.67
C VAL A 153 -0.19 -3.34 16.09
N SER A 154 -1.29 -3.88 16.60
CA SER A 154 -1.79 -3.51 17.94
C SER A 154 -0.78 -3.84 19.04
N HIS A 155 -0.13 -5.00 18.98
CA HIS A 155 0.94 -5.37 19.90
C HIS A 155 2.12 -4.37 19.84
N GLY A 156 2.59 -4.05 18.62
CA GLY A 156 3.68 -3.07 18.47
C GLY A 156 3.32 -1.70 19.04
N LEU A 157 2.09 -1.23 18.82
CA LEU A 157 1.60 0.03 19.38
C LEU A 157 1.49 -0.02 20.92
N ASP A 158 1.07 -1.16 21.49
CA ASP A 158 1.03 -1.34 22.95
C ASP A 158 2.44 -1.21 23.55
N VAL A 159 3.42 -1.91 22.99
CA VAL A 159 4.83 -1.83 23.41
C VAL A 159 5.36 -0.40 23.29
N GLN A 160 5.09 0.30 22.19
CA GLN A 160 5.52 1.68 22.01
C GLN A 160 4.88 2.63 23.03
N PHE A 161 3.60 2.44 23.33
CA PHE A 161 2.92 3.23 24.37
C PHE A 161 3.52 3.01 25.76
N GLU A 162 3.75 1.76 26.15
CA GLU A 162 4.38 1.39 27.42
C GLU A 162 5.81 1.93 27.51
N SER A 163 6.50 2.06 26.37
CA SER A 163 7.83 2.66 26.25
C SER A 163 7.80 4.21 26.19
N GLY A 164 6.63 4.85 26.33
CA GLY A 164 6.48 6.29 26.45
C GLY A 164 6.00 7.04 25.20
N ILE A 165 5.72 6.37 24.07
CA ILE A 165 5.15 7.00 22.88
C ILE A 165 3.64 7.13 23.05
N LYS A 166 3.17 8.26 23.57
CA LYS A 166 1.74 8.52 23.80
C LYS A 166 0.91 8.48 22.52
N GLU A 167 1.50 8.84 21.39
CA GLU A 167 0.85 8.85 20.06
C GLU A 167 0.34 7.45 19.65
N ALA A 168 0.92 6.37 20.19
CA ALA A 168 0.49 4.99 19.93
C ALA A 168 -0.92 4.65 20.45
N LYS A 169 -1.47 5.46 21.36
CA LYS A 169 -2.86 5.37 21.86
C LYS A 169 -3.71 6.60 21.55
N ALA A 170 -3.24 7.47 20.66
CA ALA A 170 -4.01 8.63 20.25
C ALA A 170 -5.31 8.22 19.49
N PRO A 171 -6.34 9.06 19.48
CA PRO A 171 -7.53 8.82 18.66
C PRO A 171 -7.18 8.63 17.19
N LYS A 172 -8.01 7.86 16.45
CA LYS A 172 -7.85 7.67 15.00
C LYS A 172 -7.85 9.01 14.27
N ILE A 173 -7.08 9.08 13.18
CA ILE A 173 -7.15 10.19 12.23
C ILE A 173 -8.08 9.77 11.12
N GLU A 174 -9.24 10.38 11.06
CA GLU A 174 -10.28 10.14 10.07
C GLU A 174 -10.78 11.47 9.49
N SER A 175 -11.36 11.44 8.28
CA SER A 175 -11.99 12.61 7.64
C SER A 175 -13.11 12.19 6.71
#